data_b24de5d6cd15c362b397c612afa60fd7
#
_entry.id   b24de5d6cd15c362b397c612afa60fd7
#
_cell.length_a   1.000
_cell.length_b   1.000
_cell.length_c   1.000
_cell.angle_alpha   90.00
_cell.angle_beta   90.00
_cell.angle_gamma   90.00
#
_symmetry.space_group_name_H-M   'P 1'
#
loop_
_entity.id
_entity.type
_entity.pdbx_description
1 polymer ?
#
loop_
_entity_poly.entity_id
_entity_poly.type
_entity_poly.pdbx_seq_one_letter_code
_entity_poly.pdbx_strand_id
1 'polypeptide(L)'
;MKLFQIGSAIVFSALVCNAKIAFGQSPEKTEINAARVTVSMNADGSRTVYQFDDALHKAIATTTSQDGKLRQAIRYELDDAGRFSSGRIFGPDGRLRFKSRYTYDSAGRLQEEAQSAENDALLHKIVYSYDENGKQTGYSIFDASGKLLGRTTPLATAPSPSPKSRAKSSR
;
A
#
# COMPACT_ATOMS: atom_id res chain seq x y z
N MET A 1 17.32 4.65 16.92
CA MET A 1 16.08 3.91 16.62
C MET A 1 15.39 4.66 15.48
N LYS A 2 15.54 4.20 14.21
CA LYS A 2 14.92 4.86 13.06
C LYS A 2 13.51 4.30 12.91
N LEU A 3 12.48 5.12 13.13
CA LEU A 3 11.10 4.80 12.83
C LEU A 3 10.97 4.53 11.32
N PHE A 4 10.56 3.32 10.96
CA PHE A 4 10.12 3.02 9.61
C PHE A 4 8.76 3.69 9.41
N GLN A 5 8.73 4.67 8.52
CA GLN A 5 7.49 5.30 8.08
C GLN A 5 6.79 4.34 7.10
N ILE A 6 5.88 3.51 7.63
CA ILE A 6 4.96 2.69 6.84
C ILE A 6 3.66 3.48 6.77
N GLY A 7 3.50 4.24 5.70
CA GLY A 7 2.27 4.96 5.46
C GLY A 7 2.07 5.17 3.97
N SER A 8 1.36 4.28 3.32
CA SER A 8 0.85 4.55 1.99
C SER A 8 -0.63 4.19 1.94
N ALA A 9 -1.48 5.20 2.19
CA ALA A 9 -2.89 5.12 1.82
C ALA A 9 -2.97 5.15 0.29
N ILE A 10 -3.36 4.04 -0.32
CA ILE A 10 -3.53 3.91 -1.76
C ILE A 10 -4.86 4.58 -2.14
N VAL A 11 -4.79 5.79 -2.67
CA VAL A 11 -5.92 6.41 -3.35
C VAL A 11 -5.80 6.07 -4.85
N PHE A 12 -6.69 5.24 -5.34
CA PHE A 12 -6.75 4.88 -6.76
C PHE A 12 -7.38 6.03 -7.57
N SER A 13 -6.56 6.69 -8.38
CA SER A 13 -7.04 7.49 -9.50
C SER A 13 -6.48 6.88 -10.79
N ALA A 14 -7.35 6.32 -11.62
CA ALA A 14 -6.96 5.62 -12.84
C ALA A 14 -6.80 6.61 -13.99
N LEU A 15 -5.59 6.72 -14.51
CA LEU A 15 -5.33 7.31 -15.82
C LEU A 15 -4.68 6.25 -16.70
N VAL A 16 -5.38 5.78 -17.73
CA VAL A 16 -4.86 4.78 -18.67
C VAL A 16 -3.99 5.48 -19.71
N CYS A 17 -2.69 5.26 -19.67
CA CYS A 17 -1.78 5.71 -20.71
C CYS A 17 -0.84 4.55 -21.13
N ASN A 18 -0.87 4.16 -22.40
CA ASN A 18 0.06 3.16 -22.95
C ASN A 18 1.43 3.79 -23.18
N ALA A 19 2.39 3.54 -22.28
CA ALA A 19 3.77 3.96 -22.45
C ALA A 19 4.73 2.78 -22.24
N LYS A 20 5.61 2.53 -23.23
CA LYS A 20 6.76 1.63 -23.08
C LYS A 20 7.89 2.38 -22.41
N ILE A 21 8.30 1.98 -21.23
CA ILE A 21 9.43 2.56 -20.52
C ILE A 21 10.55 1.53 -20.41
N ALA A 22 11.73 1.85 -20.95
CA ALA A 22 12.94 1.04 -20.83
C ALA A 22 13.69 1.40 -19.55
N PHE A 23 14.04 0.40 -18.74
CA PHE A 23 14.79 0.57 -17.49
C PHE A 23 16.22 0.04 -17.62
N GLY A 24 17.17 0.78 -17.00
CA GLY A 24 18.57 0.42 -16.91
C GLY A 24 18.83 -0.85 -16.09
N GLN A 25 19.88 -1.56 -16.42
CA GLN A 25 20.21 -2.92 -16.01
C GLN A 25 20.29 -3.13 -14.50
N SER A 26 19.44 -4.05 -14.00
CA SER A 26 19.62 -4.83 -12.78
C SER A 26 19.50 -6.32 -13.14
N PRO A 27 20.19 -7.25 -12.46
CA PRO A 27 20.20 -8.65 -12.86
C PRO A 27 18.81 -9.27 -12.66
N GLU A 28 18.29 -9.79 -13.77
CA GLU A 28 16.92 -10.30 -13.98
C GLU A 28 15.90 -9.24 -14.37
N LYS A 29 16.02 -8.83 -15.64
CA LYS A 29 15.04 -7.98 -16.31
C LYS A 29 13.78 -8.79 -16.60
N THR A 30 12.85 -8.85 -15.64
CA THR A 30 11.50 -9.32 -15.94
C THR A 30 10.81 -8.24 -16.76
N GLU A 31 10.78 -8.38 -18.07
CA GLU A 31 9.98 -7.52 -18.94
C GLU A 31 8.51 -7.87 -18.71
N ILE A 32 7.77 -6.94 -18.10
CA ILE A 32 6.32 -7.04 -18.02
C ILE A 32 5.74 -6.35 -19.24
N ASN A 33 4.93 -7.07 -20.01
CA ASN A 33 4.10 -6.48 -21.05
C ASN A 33 2.86 -5.85 -20.39
N ALA A 34 3.05 -4.68 -19.78
CA ALA A 34 2.03 -4.06 -18.96
C ALA A 34 0.78 -3.71 -19.77
N ALA A 35 -0.33 -4.40 -19.47
CA ALA A 35 -1.64 -4.09 -20.03
C ALA A 35 -2.29 -2.88 -19.35
N ARG A 36 -1.91 -2.58 -18.10
CA ARG A 36 -2.46 -1.49 -17.29
C ARG A 36 -1.36 -0.79 -16.48
N VAL A 37 -1.37 0.55 -16.53
CA VAL A 37 -0.45 1.39 -15.74
C VAL A 37 -1.26 2.33 -14.86
N THR A 38 -0.90 2.42 -13.58
CA THR A 38 -1.50 3.35 -12.61
C THR A 38 -0.40 4.16 -11.93
N VAL A 39 -0.62 5.45 -11.76
CA VAL A 39 0.31 6.36 -11.10
C VAL A 39 -0.35 6.91 -9.84
N SER A 40 0.37 6.85 -8.71
CA SER A 40 -0.03 7.43 -7.43
C SER A 40 0.99 8.47 -6.99
N MET A 41 0.50 9.64 -6.55
CA MET A 41 1.31 10.65 -5.89
C MET A 41 1.14 10.51 -4.39
N ASN A 42 2.25 10.40 -3.67
CA ASN A 42 2.25 10.28 -2.22
C ASN A 42 2.32 11.67 -1.56
N ALA A 43 1.89 11.76 -0.30
CA ALA A 43 1.87 13.02 0.45
C ALA A 43 3.27 13.66 0.63
N ASP A 44 4.34 12.88 0.57
CA ASP A 44 5.74 13.32 0.63
C ASP A 44 6.31 13.77 -0.73
N GLY A 45 5.45 13.89 -1.76
CA GLY A 45 5.83 14.27 -3.12
C GLY A 45 6.48 13.13 -3.93
N SER A 46 6.66 11.94 -3.36
CA SER A 46 7.12 10.78 -4.11
C SER A 46 6.02 10.25 -5.03
N ARG A 47 6.43 9.57 -6.11
CA ARG A 47 5.52 9.00 -7.11
C ARG A 47 5.72 7.49 -7.16
N THR A 48 4.62 6.75 -7.13
CA THR A 48 4.62 5.31 -7.35
C THR A 48 3.91 4.99 -8.68
N VAL A 49 4.59 4.26 -9.55
CA VAL A 49 4.06 3.75 -10.82
C VAL A 49 3.84 2.26 -10.66
N TYR A 50 2.60 1.82 -10.87
CA TYR A 50 2.21 0.41 -10.92
C TYR A 50 2.06 -0.02 -12.37
N GLN A 51 2.67 -1.14 -12.74
CA GLN A 51 2.55 -1.79 -14.04
C GLN A 51 1.98 -3.18 -13.79
N PHE A 52 0.82 -3.49 -14.37
CA PHE A 52 0.13 -4.77 -14.21
C PHE A 52 0.25 -5.58 -15.49
N ASP A 53 0.53 -6.87 -15.34
CA ASP A 53 0.40 -7.90 -16.33
C ASP A 53 -0.66 -8.90 -15.83
N ASP A 54 -1.90 -8.66 -16.22
CA ASP A 54 -3.04 -9.46 -15.75
C ASP A 54 -2.97 -10.89 -16.32
N ALA A 55 -2.35 -11.09 -17.48
CA ALA A 55 -2.18 -12.41 -18.10
C ALA A 55 -1.16 -13.29 -17.35
N LEU A 56 -0.15 -12.68 -16.76
CA LEU A 56 0.85 -13.36 -15.95
C LEU A 56 0.56 -13.31 -14.45
N HIS A 57 -0.55 -12.71 -14.04
CA HIS A 57 -0.90 -12.47 -12.62
C HIS A 57 0.24 -11.79 -11.85
N LYS A 58 0.84 -10.76 -12.44
CA LYS A 58 1.98 -10.03 -11.87
C LYS A 58 1.80 -8.53 -11.95
N ALA A 59 2.46 -7.84 -11.02
CA ALA A 59 2.59 -6.39 -11.10
C ALA A 59 3.97 -5.93 -10.59
N ILE A 60 4.43 -4.79 -11.09
CA ILE A 60 5.59 -4.10 -10.56
C ILE A 60 5.15 -2.71 -10.09
N ALA A 61 5.55 -2.33 -8.87
CA ALA A 61 5.44 -0.95 -8.39
C ALA A 61 6.84 -0.36 -8.25
N THR A 62 7.04 0.82 -8.81
CA THR A 62 8.30 1.57 -8.70
C THR A 62 8.02 2.92 -8.06
N THR A 63 8.64 3.17 -6.91
CA THR A 63 8.52 4.46 -6.20
C THR A 63 9.77 5.29 -6.40
N THR A 64 9.58 6.51 -6.86
CA THR A 64 10.65 7.51 -7.01
C THR A 64 10.36 8.72 -6.11
N SER A 65 11.40 9.31 -5.56
CA SER A 65 11.32 10.60 -4.85
C SER A 65 10.98 11.74 -5.81
N GLN A 66 10.68 12.91 -5.26
CA GLN A 66 10.35 14.10 -6.03
C GLN A 66 11.47 14.51 -7.01
N ASP A 67 12.74 14.25 -6.67
CA ASP A 67 13.93 14.47 -7.54
C ASP A 67 14.18 13.32 -8.53
N GLY A 68 13.25 12.37 -8.65
CA GLY A 68 13.30 11.27 -9.62
C GLY A 68 14.16 10.07 -9.20
N LYS A 69 14.81 10.09 -8.02
CA LYS A 69 15.63 8.97 -7.57
C LYS A 69 14.77 7.77 -7.13
N LEU A 70 15.20 6.57 -7.52
CA LEU A 70 14.56 5.33 -7.08
C LEU A 70 14.61 5.23 -5.53
N ARG A 71 13.46 4.98 -4.91
CA ARG A 71 13.34 4.70 -3.47
C ARG A 71 13.15 3.22 -3.20
N GLN A 72 12.26 2.59 -3.97
CA GLN A 72 11.99 1.16 -3.87
C GLN A 72 11.34 0.63 -5.15
N ALA A 73 11.45 -0.67 -5.35
CA ALA A 73 10.67 -1.42 -6.31
C ALA A 73 10.00 -2.59 -5.61
N ILE A 74 8.77 -2.94 -6.01
CA ILE A 74 8.04 -4.08 -5.48
C ILE A 74 7.61 -4.94 -6.66
N ARG A 75 7.90 -6.25 -6.59
CA ARG A 75 7.37 -7.24 -7.53
C ARG A 75 6.25 -7.99 -6.84
N TYR A 76 5.04 -7.89 -7.38
CA TYR A 76 3.85 -8.53 -6.85
C TYR A 76 3.47 -9.76 -7.66
N GLU A 77 2.94 -10.77 -6.96
CA GLU A 77 2.06 -11.78 -7.53
C GLU A 77 0.61 -11.37 -7.23
N LEU A 78 -0.29 -11.65 -8.17
CA LEU A 78 -1.71 -11.40 -8.02
C LEU A 78 -2.47 -12.72 -7.81
N ASP A 79 -3.59 -12.65 -7.11
CA ASP A 79 -4.55 -13.75 -7.03
C ASP A 79 -5.49 -13.75 -8.25
N ASP A 80 -6.36 -14.76 -8.36
CA ASP A 80 -7.32 -14.90 -9.47
C ASP A 80 -8.33 -13.75 -9.56
N ALA A 81 -8.51 -12.98 -8.49
CA ALA A 81 -9.32 -11.76 -8.47
C ALA A 81 -8.52 -10.50 -8.87
N GLY A 82 -7.24 -10.64 -9.24
CA GLY A 82 -6.34 -9.55 -9.61
C GLY A 82 -5.87 -8.70 -8.43
N ARG A 83 -5.96 -9.23 -7.19
CA ARG A 83 -5.49 -8.56 -5.96
C ARG A 83 -4.07 -9.03 -5.64
N PHE A 84 -3.30 -8.21 -4.92
CA PHE A 84 -1.96 -8.59 -4.48
C PHE A 84 -2.02 -9.79 -3.51
N SER A 85 -1.40 -10.91 -3.86
CA SER A 85 -1.27 -12.09 -2.99
C SER A 85 0.06 -12.11 -2.25
N SER A 86 1.13 -11.69 -2.92
CA SER A 86 2.45 -11.53 -2.31
C SER A 86 3.24 -10.38 -2.95
N GLY A 87 4.30 -9.94 -2.29
CA GLY A 87 5.22 -8.92 -2.78
C GLY A 87 6.65 -9.18 -2.35
N ARG A 88 7.62 -8.86 -3.22
CA ARG A 88 9.05 -8.83 -2.90
C ARG A 88 9.53 -7.40 -3.01
N ILE A 89 9.94 -6.81 -1.88
CA ILE A 89 10.27 -5.40 -1.74
C ILE A 89 11.79 -5.22 -1.84
N PHE A 90 12.22 -4.42 -2.81
CA PHE A 90 13.62 -4.14 -3.09
C PHE A 90 13.95 -2.68 -2.75
N GLY A 91 15.13 -2.45 -2.19
CA GLY A 91 15.66 -1.11 -1.97
C GLY A 91 16.17 -0.44 -3.26
N PRO A 92 16.62 0.83 -3.17
CA PRO A 92 17.19 1.55 -4.31
C PRO A 92 18.48 0.92 -4.83
N ASP A 93 19.15 0.12 -4.02
CA ASP A 93 20.34 -0.68 -4.35
C ASP A 93 20.01 -2.02 -5.03
N GLY A 94 18.73 -2.29 -5.31
CA GLY A 94 18.25 -3.54 -5.92
C GLY A 94 18.27 -4.76 -4.99
N ARG A 95 18.65 -4.60 -3.71
CA ARG A 95 18.66 -5.69 -2.74
C ARG A 95 17.27 -5.93 -2.17
N LEU A 96 16.90 -7.20 -1.99
CA LEU A 96 15.67 -7.58 -1.30
C LEU A 96 15.72 -7.07 0.15
N ARG A 97 14.68 -6.36 0.57
CA ARG A 97 14.52 -5.86 1.94
C ARG A 97 13.67 -6.79 2.78
N PHE A 98 12.52 -7.17 2.24
CA PHE A 98 11.60 -8.13 2.87
C PHE A 98 10.60 -8.62 1.82
N LYS A 99 9.83 -9.64 2.21
CA LYS A 99 8.69 -10.17 1.46
C LYS A 99 7.40 -9.82 2.20
N SER A 100 6.31 -9.61 1.48
CA SER A 100 4.96 -9.44 2.05
C SER A 100 4.03 -10.50 1.51
N ARG A 101 3.11 -10.99 2.36
CA ARG A 101 1.96 -11.81 1.99
C ARG A 101 0.70 -11.08 2.42
N TYR A 102 -0.30 -11.05 1.54
CA TYR A 102 -1.56 -10.34 1.75
C TYR A 102 -2.69 -11.34 1.89
N THR A 103 -3.57 -11.15 2.89
CA THR A 103 -4.79 -11.92 3.05
C THR A 103 -5.99 -10.99 3.09
N TYR A 104 -7.12 -11.49 2.62
CA TYR A 104 -8.35 -10.72 2.46
C TYR A 104 -9.48 -11.38 3.24
N ASP A 105 -10.41 -10.57 3.74
CA ASP A 105 -11.63 -11.06 4.37
C ASP A 105 -12.65 -11.52 3.32
N SER A 106 -13.79 -12.06 3.78
CA SER A 106 -14.88 -12.56 2.91
C SER A 106 -15.51 -11.46 2.04
N ALA A 107 -15.36 -10.19 2.40
CA ALA A 107 -15.80 -9.04 1.61
C ALA A 107 -14.74 -8.57 0.60
N GLY A 108 -13.58 -9.25 0.51
CA GLY A 108 -12.48 -8.90 -0.37
C GLY A 108 -11.63 -7.73 0.10
N ARG A 109 -11.74 -7.31 1.37
CA ARG A 109 -10.94 -6.23 1.95
C ARG A 109 -9.63 -6.80 2.52
N LEU A 110 -8.54 -6.06 2.38
CA LEU A 110 -7.24 -6.46 2.92
C LEU A 110 -7.31 -6.62 4.45
N GLN A 111 -7.18 -7.84 4.94
CA GLN A 111 -7.27 -8.17 6.35
C GLN A 111 -5.91 -8.14 7.06
N GLU A 112 -4.90 -8.75 6.43
CA GLU A 112 -3.56 -8.87 7.03
C GLU A 112 -2.48 -8.72 5.96
N GLU A 113 -1.37 -8.07 6.31
CA GLU A 113 -0.09 -8.12 5.63
C GLU A 113 0.94 -8.73 6.57
N ALA A 114 1.47 -9.91 6.22
CA ALA A 114 2.57 -10.54 6.94
C ALA A 114 3.89 -10.23 6.23
N GLN A 115 4.84 -9.63 6.93
CA GLN A 115 6.17 -9.30 6.39
C GLN A 115 7.21 -10.26 6.94
N SER A 116 8.04 -10.82 6.05
CA SER A 116 9.09 -11.77 6.37
C SER A 116 10.44 -11.36 5.76
N ALA A 117 11.51 -11.82 6.39
CA ALA A 117 12.86 -11.70 5.89
C ALA A 117 13.07 -12.56 4.63
N GLU A 118 14.24 -12.49 4.02
CA GLU A 118 14.61 -13.28 2.84
C GLU A 118 14.49 -14.79 3.08
N ASN A 119 14.85 -15.25 4.28
CA ASN A 119 14.77 -16.64 4.73
C ASN A 119 13.38 -17.06 5.25
N ASP A 120 12.33 -16.30 4.94
CA ASP A 120 10.95 -16.49 5.35
C ASP A 120 10.66 -16.35 6.87
N ALA A 121 11.66 -15.96 7.68
CA ALA A 121 11.42 -15.64 9.08
C ALA A 121 10.45 -14.44 9.20
N LEU A 122 9.34 -14.62 9.92
CA LEU A 122 8.36 -13.55 10.15
C LEU A 122 9.03 -12.38 10.88
N LEU A 123 8.86 -11.17 10.36
CA LEU A 123 9.32 -9.92 10.96
C LEU A 123 8.21 -9.29 11.78
N HIS A 124 7.07 -9.05 11.14
CA HIS A 124 5.88 -8.48 11.76
C HIS A 124 4.64 -8.70 10.89
N LYS A 125 3.47 -8.44 11.50
CA LYS A 125 2.17 -8.47 10.84
C LYS A 125 1.48 -7.12 10.99
N ILE A 126 0.77 -6.71 9.95
CA ILE A 126 -0.11 -5.55 9.94
C ILE A 126 -1.53 -6.08 9.78
N VAL A 127 -2.41 -5.79 10.74
CA VAL A 127 -3.82 -6.20 10.71
C VAL A 127 -4.67 -4.94 10.55
N TYR A 128 -5.51 -4.91 9.52
CA TYR A 128 -6.33 -3.77 9.15
C TYR A 128 -7.71 -3.84 9.81
N SER A 129 -8.25 -2.68 10.17
CA SER A 129 -9.57 -2.54 10.80
C SER A 129 -10.49 -1.73 9.90
N TYR A 130 -11.78 -2.11 9.86
CA TYR A 130 -12.81 -1.49 9.02
C TYR A 130 -14.04 -1.16 9.87
N ASP A 131 -14.78 -0.11 9.49
CA ASP A 131 -16.09 0.18 10.05
C ASP A 131 -17.19 -0.66 9.36
N GLU A 132 -18.43 -0.48 9.82
CA GLU A 132 -19.62 -1.18 9.30
C GLU A 132 -19.87 -0.90 7.80
N ASN A 133 -19.41 0.24 7.30
CA ASN A 133 -19.52 0.65 5.91
C ASN A 133 -18.38 0.12 5.04
N GLY A 134 -17.43 -0.64 5.62
CA GLY A 134 -16.25 -1.17 4.93
C GLY A 134 -15.14 -0.15 4.71
N LYS A 135 -15.21 1.04 5.33
CA LYS A 135 -14.13 2.02 5.29
C LYS A 135 -13.03 1.61 6.27
N GLN A 136 -11.78 1.62 5.82
CA GLN A 136 -10.64 1.37 6.68
C GLN A 136 -10.55 2.44 7.78
N THR A 137 -10.54 2.00 9.04
CA THR A 137 -10.46 2.86 10.23
C THR A 137 -9.07 2.88 10.86
N GLY A 138 -8.21 1.93 10.51
CA GLY A 138 -6.86 1.91 11.03
C GLY A 138 -6.16 0.58 10.78
N TYR A 139 -5.05 0.39 11.48
CA TYR A 139 -4.33 -0.87 11.52
C TYR A 139 -3.58 -1.06 12.83
N SER A 140 -3.24 -2.31 13.15
CA SER A 140 -2.38 -2.70 14.26
C SER A 140 -1.16 -3.43 13.73
N ILE A 141 0.01 -3.21 14.34
CA ILE A 141 1.28 -3.87 13.97
C ILE A 141 1.67 -4.79 15.12
N PHE A 142 1.98 -6.03 14.80
CA PHE A 142 2.44 -7.06 15.73
C PHE A 142 3.83 -7.56 15.33
N ASP A 143 4.67 -7.88 16.31
CA ASP A 143 5.93 -8.59 16.04
C ASP A 143 5.70 -10.08 15.76
N ALA A 144 6.79 -10.81 15.49
CA ALA A 144 6.75 -12.24 15.22
C ALA A 144 6.20 -13.09 16.38
N SER A 145 6.25 -12.60 17.61
CA SER A 145 5.70 -13.26 18.81
C SER A 145 4.20 -12.99 19.01
N GLY A 146 3.61 -12.09 18.21
CA GLY A 146 2.23 -11.64 18.36
C GLY A 146 2.05 -10.49 19.34
N LYS A 147 3.15 -9.89 19.83
CA LYS A 147 3.10 -8.71 20.70
C LYS A 147 2.76 -7.47 19.87
N LEU A 148 1.81 -6.66 20.35
CA LEU A 148 1.44 -5.40 19.73
C LEU A 148 2.61 -4.40 19.81
N LEU A 149 3.07 -3.91 18.64
CA LEU A 149 4.11 -2.88 18.52
C LEU A 149 3.51 -1.47 18.39
N GLY A 150 2.34 -1.36 17.76
CA GLY A 150 1.67 -0.09 17.56
C GLY A 150 0.34 -0.25 16.86
N ARG A 151 -0.48 0.81 16.90
CA ARG A 151 -1.75 0.92 16.17
C ARG A 151 -1.99 2.35 15.73
N THR A 152 -2.75 2.51 14.63
CA THR A 152 -3.41 3.76 14.32
C THR A 152 -4.85 3.70 14.80
N THR A 153 -5.32 4.76 15.43
CA THR A 153 -6.73 4.99 15.73
C THR A 153 -7.26 6.06 14.79
N PRO A 154 -8.51 5.98 14.32
CA PRO A 154 -9.11 7.08 13.56
C PRO A 154 -9.02 8.36 14.42
N LEU A 155 -8.65 9.47 13.80
CA LEU A 155 -8.87 10.76 14.44
C LEU A 155 -10.38 10.85 14.70
N ALA A 156 -10.79 10.93 15.99
CA ALA A 156 -12.18 11.16 16.33
C ALA A 156 -12.62 12.42 15.59
N THR A 157 -13.57 12.28 14.67
CA THR A 157 -14.18 13.44 14.01
C THR A 157 -14.78 14.28 15.11
N ALA A 158 -14.28 15.49 15.31
CA ALA A 158 -14.85 16.40 16.30
C ALA A 158 -16.35 16.50 16.04
N PRO A 159 -17.21 16.39 17.08
CA PRO A 159 -18.65 16.48 16.87
C PRO A 159 -18.95 17.79 16.17
N SER A 160 -19.68 17.69 15.05
CA SER A 160 -20.13 18.85 14.26
C SER A 160 -20.87 19.79 15.24
N PRO A 161 -20.55 21.09 15.29
CA PRO A 161 -21.24 22.01 16.18
C PRO A 161 -22.73 21.99 15.85
N SER A 162 -23.54 21.59 16.82
CA SER A 162 -25.01 21.60 16.69
C SER A 162 -25.48 22.99 16.24
N PRO A 163 -26.38 23.10 15.27
CA PRO A 163 -26.88 24.38 14.83
C PRO A 163 -27.58 25.07 16.01
N LYS A 164 -27.04 26.22 16.46
CA LYS A 164 -27.67 27.05 17.49
C LYS A 164 -29.09 27.41 17.04
N SER A 165 -30.08 26.90 17.75
CA SER A 165 -31.47 27.27 17.56
C SER A 165 -31.61 28.79 17.68
N ARG A 166 -31.97 29.44 16.60
CA ARG A 166 -32.24 30.87 16.54
C ARG A 166 -33.53 31.13 17.30
N ALA A 167 -33.42 31.62 18.53
CA ALA A 167 -34.56 32.06 19.31
C ALA A 167 -35.32 33.11 18.50
N LYS A 168 -36.61 32.84 18.18
CA LYS A 168 -37.55 33.82 17.64
C LYS A 168 -37.82 34.84 18.71
N SER A 169 -37.32 36.05 18.55
CA SER A 169 -37.83 37.23 19.27
C SER A 169 -39.20 37.58 18.72
N SER A 170 -40.24 37.34 19.51
CA SER A 170 -41.56 37.87 19.31
C SER A 170 -41.65 39.30 19.82
N ARG A 171 -42.01 40.20 18.97
CA ARG A 171 -42.63 41.49 19.32
C ARG A 171 -44.07 41.48 18.86
#